data_1a15cd88bae3d80518b818c328a77aad
#
_entry.id   1a15cd88bae3d80518b818c328a77aad
#
_cell.length_a   1.000
_cell.length_b   1.000
_cell.length_c   1.000
_cell.angle_alpha   90.00
_cell.angle_beta   90.00
_cell.angle_gamma   90.00
#
_symmetry.space_group_name_H-M   'P 1'
#
loop_
_entity.id
_entity.type
_entity.pdbx_description
1 polymer ?
#
loop_
_entity_poly.entity_id
_entity_poly.type
_entity_poly.pdbx_seq_one_letter_code
_entity_poly.pdbx_strand_id
1 'polypeptide(L)'
;MNKSERFFRRYIFSIVSIIILFLFVNILLVASFFAAAYLGNVKNSNFPIEDFSNHITETNGQFNADIQAEDMLNNACAWAMILDENGNIIWEMNVPEELPRHYSTTDVAMFSRWYLNSYPVNIWNRQGSLLVVGFPQGYVTNYYTSIKTQYVRPIAFGFLAAVCINVLLMLYLFVRNAHRIEKAMEP
;
A
#
# COMPACT_ATOMS: atom_id res chain seq x y z
N MET A 1 56.76 14.25 -2.04
CA MET A 1 55.32 14.54 -2.31
C MET A 1 55.11 16.02 -2.01
N ASN A 2 54.79 16.79 -3.04
CA ASN A 2 54.70 18.24 -2.99
C ASN A 2 53.50 18.70 -2.11
N LYS A 3 53.61 19.87 -1.45
CA LYS A 3 52.54 20.41 -0.57
C LYS A 3 51.21 20.52 -1.30
N SER A 4 51.22 20.83 -2.60
CA SER A 4 50.09 20.90 -3.52
C SER A 4 49.42 19.52 -3.73
N GLU A 5 50.20 18.47 -3.90
CA GLU A 5 49.67 17.09 -4.15
C GLU A 5 48.94 16.54 -2.90
N ARG A 6 49.46 16.84 -1.70
CA ARG A 6 48.83 16.48 -0.43
C ARG A 6 47.49 17.20 -0.23
N PHE A 7 47.43 18.49 -0.56
CA PHE A 7 46.20 19.28 -0.50
C PHE A 7 45.17 18.74 -1.47
N PHE A 8 45.53 18.51 -2.75
CA PHE A 8 44.65 18.02 -3.78
C PHE A 8 44.08 16.62 -3.45
N ARG A 9 44.91 15.73 -2.93
CA ARG A 9 44.45 14.40 -2.49
C ARG A 9 43.47 14.46 -1.32
N ARG A 10 43.70 15.33 -0.34
CA ARG A 10 42.75 15.54 0.79
C ARG A 10 41.42 16.14 0.32
N TYR A 11 41.46 17.04 -0.64
CA TYR A 11 40.29 17.67 -1.21
C TYR A 11 39.43 16.64 -1.98
N ILE A 12 40.04 15.86 -2.86
CA ILE A 12 39.35 14.77 -3.59
C ILE A 12 38.75 13.78 -2.59
N PHE A 13 39.51 13.35 -1.59
CA PHE A 13 39.01 12.42 -0.58
C PHE A 13 37.79 12.98 0.20
N SER A 14 37.82 14.28 0.51
CA SER A 14 36.69 14.96 1.15
C SER A 14 35.44 14.95 0.27
N ILE A 15 35.57 15.26 -1.02
CA ILE A 15 34.43 15.24 -1.98
C ILE A 15 33.88 13.83 -2.12
N VAL A 16 34.74 12.84 -2.32
CA VAL A 16 34.32 11.43 -2.45
C VAL A 16 33.58 10.97 -1.18
N SER A 17 34.08 11.32 0.01
CA SER A 17 33.42 10.99 1.28
C SER A 17 32.04 11.63 1.40
N ILE A 18 31.87 12.87 0.92
CA ILE A 18 30.58 13.56 0.90
C ILE A 18 29.60 12.86 -0.03
N ILE A 19 30.05 12.47 -1.21
CA ILE A 19 29.22 11.74 -2.19
C ILE A 19 28.79 10.38 -1.62
N ILE A 20 29.70 9.64 -1.01
CA ILE A 20 29.41 8.35 -0.39
C ILE A 20 28.38 8.51 0.74
N LEU A 21 28.56 9.50 1.62
CA LEU A 21 27.63 9.78 2.72
C LEU A 21 26.23 10.14 2.18
N PHE A 22 26.18 10.97 1.13
CA PHE A 22 24.94 11.37 0.49
C PHE A 22 24.19 10.15 -0.10
N LEU A 23 24.91 9.30 -0.84
CA LEU A 23 24.34 8.06 -1.40
C LEU A 23 23.85 7.13 -0.29
N PHE A 24 24.62 6.96 0.78
CA PHE A 24 24.26 6.11 1.90
C PHE A 24 22.97 6.58 2.58
N VAL A 25 22.84 7.88 2.86
CA VAL A 25 21.61 8.47 3.45
C VAL A 25 20.41 8.25 2.52
N ASN A 26 20.57 8.43 1.22
CA ASN A 26 19.48 8.20 0.25
C ASN A 26 19.07 6.73 0.19
N ILE A 27 20.01 5.80 0.20
CA ILE A 27 19.71 4.36 0.23
C ILE A 27 18.94 4.02 1.52
N LEU A 28 19.33 4.55 2.67
CA LEU A 28 18.60 4.33 3.93
C LEU A 28 17.18 4.91 3.89
N LEU A 29 17.00 6.11 3.33
CA LEU A 29 15.68 6.73 3.18
C LEU A 29 14.78 5.89 2.28
N VAL A 30 15.28 5.45 1.13
CA VAL A 30 14.54 4.59 0.21
C VAL A 30 14.23 3.24 0.86
N ALA A 31 15.19 2.61 1.51
CA ALA A 31 14.99 1.33 2.19
C ALA A 31 13.96 1.44 3.33
N SER A 32 14.02 2.52 4.15
CA SER A 32 13.05 2.76 5.22
C SER A 32 11.65 3.02 4.68
N PHE A 33 11.53 3.72 3.54
CA PHE A 33 10.26 3.92 2.85
C PHE A 33 9.65 2.60 2.35
N PHE A 34 10.45 1.76 1.68
CA PHE A 34 9.97 0.44 1.23
C PHE A 34 9.65 -0.49 2.41
N ALA A 35 10.44 -0.45 3.48
CA ALA A 35 10.15 -1.23 4.69
C ALA A 35 8.83 -0.79 5.34
N ALA A 36 8.59 0.51 5.47
CA ALA A 36 7.34 1.05 6.02
C ALA A 36 6.13 0.72 5.12
N ALA A 37 6.28 0.85 3.81
CA ALA A 37 5.25 0.47 2.84
C ALA A 37 4.97 -1.03 2.88
N TYR A 38 5.99 -1.88 2.96
CA TYR A 38 5.86 -3.34 3.06
C TYR A 38 5.19 -3.75 4.37
N LEU A 39 5.67 -3.26 5.51
CA LEU A 39 5.11 -3.60 6.84
C LEU A 39 3.68 -3.07 7.02
N GLY A 40 3.36 -1.91 6.43
CA GLY A 40 2.01 -1.35 6.42
C GLY A 40 1.03 -2.14 5.55
N ASN A 41 1.50 -2.74 4.45
CA ASN A 41 0.67 -3.48 3.50
C ASN A 41 0.51 -4.96 3.82
N VAL A 42 1.51 -5.60 4.44
CA VAL A 42 1.47 -7.04 4.76
C VAL A 42 0.30 -7.40 5.69
N LYS A 43 -0.16 -6.47 6.51
CA LYS A 43 -1.26 -6.70 7.45
C LYS A 43 -2.66 -6.71 6.83
N ASN A 44 -2.81 -6.29 5.56
CA ASN A 44 -4.14 -6.10 4.93
C ASN A 44 -4.23 -6.52 3.45
N SER A 45 -3.24 -7.19 2.87
CA SER A 45 -3.19 -7.35 1.41
C SER A 45 -3.97 -8.53 0.84
N ASN A 46 -4.36 -9.51 1.65
CA ASN A 46 -5.17 -10.63 1.17
C ASN A 46 -6.24 -10.96 2.22
N PHE A 47 -7.47 -10.51 1.97
CA PHE A 47 -8.61 -11.07 2.67
C PHE A 47 -8.68 -12.56 2.28
N PRO A 48 -8.60 -13.50 3.24
CA PRO A 48 -8.57 -14.93 2.94
C PRO A 48 -9.99 -15.41 2.58
N ILE A 49 -10.43 -15.10 1.35
CA ILE A 49 -11.81 -15.32 0.90
C ILE A 49 -12.20 -16.80 0.91
N GLU A 50 -11.26 -17.68 0.67
CA GLU A 50 -11.48 -19.14 0.74
C GLU A 50 -11.76 -19.56 2.18
N ASP A 51 -10.94 -19.13 3.11
CA ASP A 51 -11.11 -19.38 4.54
C ASP A 51 -12.43 -18.78 5.04
N PHE A 52 -12.71 -17.53 4.70
CA PHE A 52 -13.99 -16.88 4.97
C PHE A 52 -15.18 -17.70 4.41
N SER A 53 -15.08 -18.20 3.19
CA SER A 53 -16.12 -19.05 2.59
C SER A 53 -16.39 -20.32 3.38
N ASN A 54 -15.37 -20.90 4.02
CA ASN A 54 -15.50 -22.09 4.85
C ASN A 54 -16.23 -21.84 6.18
N HIS A 55 -16.23 -20.58 6.66
CA HIS A 55 -16.96 -20.17 7.86
C HIS A 55 -18.43 -19.77 7.58
N ILE A 56 -18.88 -19.90 6.35
CA ILE A 56 -20.30 -19.76 5.98
C ILE A 56 -20.85 -21.16 5.70
N THR A 57 -21.79 -21.61 6.51
CA THR A 57 -22.45 -22.91 6.34
C THR A 57 -23.81 -22.75 5.72
N GLU A 58 -24.19 -23.71 4.87
CA GLU A 58 -25.53 -23.79 4.31
C GLU A 58 -26.31 -24.91 4.97
N THR A 59 -27.47 -24.59 5.54
CA THR A 59 -28.37 -25.55 6.16
C THR A 59 -29.80 -25.31 5.67
N ASN A 60 -30.37 -26.29 4.98
CA ASN A 60 -31.72 -26.20 4.42
C ASN A 60 -31.97 -24.98 3.50
N GLY A 61 -30.97 -24.60 2.71
CA GLY A 61 -31.04 -23.42 1.81
C GLY A 61 -30.89 -22.07 2.50
N GLN A 62 -30.54 -22.06 3.79
CA GLN A 62 -30.19 -20.85 4.53
C GLN A 62 -28.69 -20.80 4.81
N PHE A 63 -28.08 -19.67 4.53
CA PHE A 63 -26.68 -19.42 4.81
C PHE A 63 -26.50 -18.78 6.19
N ASN A 64 -25.62 -19.33 6.98
CA ASN A 64 -25.26 -18.80 8.31
C ASN A 64 -23.75 -18.62 8.38
N ALA A 65 -23.31 -17.41 8.71
CA ALA A 65 -21.93 -17.11 9.05
C ALA A 65 -21.70 -17.38 10.55
N ASP A 66 -20.55 -17.92 10.88
CA ASP A 66 -20.14 -18.06 12.26
C ASP A 66 -19.47 -16.77 12.80
N ILE A 67 -19.14 -16.77 14.08
CA ILE A 67 -18.52 -15.62 14.76
C ILE A 67 -17.15 -15.27 14.10
N GLN A 68 -16.43 -16.26 13.58
CA GLN A 68 -15.14 -16.01 12.94
C GLN A 68 -15.33 -15.27 11.61
N ALA A 69 -16.34 -15.63 10.83
CA ALA A 69 -16.70 -14.89 9.61
C ALA A 69 -17.09 -13.44 9.90
N GLU A 70 -17.87 -13.20 10.95
CA GLU A 70 -18.23 -11.84 11.38
C GLU A 70 -16.98 -11.03 11.77
N ASP A 71 -16.09 -11.61 12.57
CA ASP A 71 -14.84 -10.96 12.99
C ASP A 71 -13.92 -10.66 11.79
N MET A 72 -13.84 -11.56 10.81
CA MET A 72 -13.05 -11.36 9.60
C MET A 72 -13.56 -10.15 8.79
N LEU A 73 -14.88 -10.02 8.59
CA LEU A 73 -15.47 -8.87 7.89
C LEU A 73 -15.28 -7.58 8.66
N ASN A 74 -15.54 -7.59 9.98
CA ASN A 74 -15.43 -6.41 10.82
C ASN A 74 -13.99 -5.89 10.88
N ASN A 75 -13.01 -6.78 11.02
CA ASN A 75 -11.58 -6.43 11.04
C ASN A 75 -11.11 -5.85 9.70
N ALA A 76 -11.70 -6.31 8.59
CA ALA A 76 -11.41 -5.80 7.25
C ALA A 76 -12.27 -4.56 6.90
N CYS A 77 -13.23 -4.17 7.73
CA CYS A 77 -14.28 -3.21 7.41
C CYS A 77 -14.98 -3.59 6.10
N ALA A 78 -15.16 -4.88 5.84
CA ALA A 78 -15.68 -5.43 4.61
C ALA A 78 -17.17 -5.79 4.75
N TRP A 79 -17.81 -5.99 3.61
CA TRP A 79 -19.14 -6.53 3.49
C TRP A 79 -19.13 -7.77 2.59
N ALA A 80 -20.12 -8.61 2.69
CA ALA A 80 -20.22 -9.80 1.84
C ALA A 80 -21.65 -10.08 1.42
N MET A 81 -21.82 -10.69 0.24
CA MET A 81 -23.06 -11.21 -0.25
C MET A 81 -22.84 -12.50 -1.03
N ILE A 82 -23.86 -13.34 -1.08
CA ILE A 82 -23.90 -14.54 -1.93
C ILE A 82 -25.00 -14.33 -2.97
N LEU A 83 -24.62 -14.51 -4.24
CA LEU A 83 -25.54 -14.46 -5.39
C LEU A 83 -25.87 -15.87 -5.85
N ASP A 84 -27.12 -16.11 -6.19
CA ASP A 84 -27.57 -17.31 -6.89
C ASP A 84 -27.20 -17.27 -8.39
N GLU A 85 -27.51 -18.33 -9.13
CA GLU A 85 -27.28 -18.42 -10.58
C GLU A 85 -28.06 -17.37 -11.38
N ASN A 86 -29.14 -16.82 -10.81
CA ASN A 86 -29.97 -15.79 -11.43
C ASN A 86 -29.50 -14.36 -11.07
N GLY A 87 -28.50 -14.22 -10.20
CA GLY A 87 -27.98 -12.93 -9.74
C GLY A 87 -28.76 -12.29 -8.59
N ASN A 88 -29.63 -13.05 -7.90
CA ASN A 88 -30.31 -12.58 -6.72
C ASN A 88 -29.42 -12.77 -5.49
N ILE A 89 -29.50 -11.80 -4.54
CA ILE A 89 -28.83 -11.95 -3.25
C ILE A 89 -29.62 -12.95 -2.40
N ILE A 90 -28.99 -14.07 -2.06
CA ILE A 90 -29.58 -15.11 -1.19
C ILE A 90 -29.03 -15.07 0.23
N TRP A 91 -27.98 -14.34 0.46
CA TRP A 91 -27.41 -14.04 1.78
C TRP A 91 -26.58 -12.76 1.72
N GLU A 92 -26.57 -11.98 2.79
CA GLU A 92 -25.80 -10.74 2.88
C GLU A 92 -25.38 -10.42 4.30
N MET A 93 -24.23 -9.72 4.44
CA MET A 93 -23.71 -9.20 5.69
C MET A 93 -23.01 -7.87 5.47
N ASN A 94 -23.44 -6.83 6.20
CA ASN A 94 -22.89 -5.47 6.14
C ASN A 94 -22.96 -4.81 4.74
N VAL A 95 -23.80 -5.29 3.83
CA VAL A 95 -23.92 -4.76 2.46
C VAL A 95 -24.48 -3.34 2.48
N PRO A 96 -23.83 -2.35 1.82
CA PRO A 96 -24.33 -0.99 1.72
C PRO A 96 -25.73 -0.92 1.09
N GLU A 97 -26.58 -0.04 1.63
CA GLU A 97 -27.99 0.09 1.20
C GLU A 97 -28.13 0.58 -0.24
N GLU A 98 -27.14 1.36 -0.73
CA GLU A 98 -27.11 1.90 -2.08
C GLU A 98 -26.81 0.87 -3.16
N LEU A 99 -26.41 -0.36 -2.80
CA LEU A 99 -26.13 -1.41 -3.77
C LEU A 99 -27.42 -2.08 -4.28
N PRO A 100 -27.51 -2.41 -5.59
CA PRO A 100 -28.62 -3.16 -6.15
C PRO A 100 -28.80 -4.52 -5.46
N ARG A 101 -30.02 -5.00 -5.42
CA ARG A 101 -30.37 -6.30 -4.83
C ARG A 101 -30.45 -7.45 -5.85
N HIS A 102 -30.23 -7.12 -7.12
CA HIS A 102 -30.20 -8.07 -8.22
C HIS A 102 -29.14 -7.65 -9.24
N TYR A 103 -28.39 -8.59 -9.76
CA TYR A 103 -27.30 -8.39 -10.70
C TYR A 103 -27.46 -9.29 -11.92
N SER A 104 -27.47 -8.70 -13.10
CA SER A 104 -27.43 -9.49 -14.34
C SER A 104 -26.04 -10.15 -14.52
N THR A 105 -25.97 -11.14 -15.39
CA THR A 105 -24.69 -11.78 -15.77
C THR A 105 -23.67 -10.74 -16.28
N THR A 106 -24.15 -9.68 -16.95
CA THR A 106 -23.31 -8.58 -17.44
C THR A 106 -22.75 -7.77 -16.28
N ASP A 107 -23.58 -7.46 -15.27
CA ASP A 107 -23.14 -6.73 -14.07
C ASP A 107 -22.08 -7.51 -13.32
N VAL A 108 -22.30 -8.82 -13.11
CA VAL A 108 -21.33 -9.73 -12.49
C VAL A 108 -20.02 -9.74 -13.26
N ALA A 109 -20.06 -9.86 -14.60
CA ALA A 109 -18.88 -9.83 -15.44
C ALA A 109 -18.12 -8.49 -15.37
N MET A 110 -18.83 -7.38 -15.20
CA MET A 110 -18.23 -6.05 -15.06
C MET A 110 -17.54 -5.88 -13.72
N PHE A 111 -18.23 -6.11 -12.61
CA PHE A 111 -17.64 -5.89 -11.30
C PHE A 111 -16.63 -6.98 -10.90
N SER A 112 -16.69 -8.18 -11.50
CA SER A 112 -15.70 -9.23 -11.26
C SER A 112 -14.27 -8.81 -11.63
N ARG A 113 -14.13 -7.83 -12.50
CA ARG A 113 -12.80 -7.33 -12.93
C ARG A 113 -12.21 -6.28 -12.02
N TRP A 114 -13.07 -5.44 -11.38
CA TRP A 114 -12.60 -4.21 -10.73
C TRP A 114 -13.40 -3.79 -9.50
N TYR A 115 -14.57 -3.16 -9.71
CA TYR A 115 -15.34 -2.47 -8.69
C TYR A 115 -16.84 -2.62 -8.90
N LEU A 116 -17.57 -2.74 -7.82
CA LEU A 116 -19.02 -2.61 -7.77
C LEU A 116 -19.35 -1.23 -7.15
N ASN A 117 -19.89 -0.28 -7.92
CA ASN A 117 -20.20 1.09 -7.48
C ASN A 117 -19.07 1.75 -6.66
N SER A 118 -17.83 1.69 -7.17
CA SER A 118 -16.63 2.19 -6.49
C SER A 118 -16.16 1.38 -5.26
N TYR A 119 -16.82 0.29 -4.92
CA TYR A 119 -16.37 -0.67 -3.93
C TYR A 119 -15.46 -1.70 -4.58
N PRO A 120 -14.20 -1.85 -4.14
CA PRO A 120 -13.37 -2.97 -4.59
C PRO A 120 -13.98 -4.28 -4.15
N VAL A 121 -14.05 -5.27 -5.03
CA VAL A 121 -14.66 -6.57 -4.71
C VAL A 121 -13.73 -7.73 -5.04
N ASN A 122 -13.78 -8.76 -4.19
CA ASN A 122 -13.19 -10.06 -4.45
C ASN A 122 -14.32 -11.08 -4.61
N ILE A 123 -14.13 -12.01 -5.53
CA ILE A 123 -15.14 -12.98 -5.90
C ILE A 123 -14.60 -14.39 -5.70
N TRP A 124 -15.43 -15.25 -5.14
CA TRP A 124 -15.11 -16.66 -4.92
C TRP A 124 -16.25 -17.55 -5.41
N ASN A 125 -15.91 -18.60 -6.15
CA ASN A 125 -16.89 -19.58 -6.60
C ASN A 125 -17.27 -20.52 -5.46
N ARG A 126 -18.56 -20.68 -5.22
CA ARG A 126 -19.12 -21.52 -4.18
C ARG A 126 -20.24 -22.39 -4.75
N GLN A 127 -19.90 -23.57 -5.25
CA GLN A 127 -20.79 -24.66 -5.74
C GLN A 127 -22.20 -24.19 -6.16
N GLY A 128 -22.31 -23.53 -7.32
CA GLY A 128 -23.60 -23.03 -7.86
C GLY A 128 -24.01 -21.65 -7.35
N SER A 129 -23.19 -20.99 -6.54
CA SER A 129 -23.40 -19.61 -6.08
C SER A 129 -22.11 -18.82 -6.13
N LEU A 130 -22.20 -17.50 -6.06
CA LEU A 130 -21.07 -16.60 -6.13
C LEU A 130 -20.94 -15.80 -4.83
N LEU A 131 -19.88 -16.04 -4.07
CA LEU A 131 -19.55 -15.20 -2.92
C LEU A 131 -18.82 -13.96 -3.41
N VAL A 132 -19.32 -12.80 -3.02
CA VAL A 132 -18.74 -11.49 -3.30
C VAL A 132 -18.39 -10.83 -1.97
N VAL A 133 -17.13 -10.47 -1.79
CA VAL A 133 -16.65 -9.71 -0.62
C VAL A 133 -16.20 -8.34 -1.09
N GLY A 134 -16.80 -7.30 -0.57
CA GLY A 134 -16.50 -5.92 -0.92
C GLY A 134 -15.80 -5.17 0.21
N PHE A 135 -14.95 -4.23 -0.19
CA PHE A 135 -14.17 -3.39 0.74
C PHE A 135 -14.62 -1.93 0.64
N PRO A 136 -14.38 -1.10 1.67
CA PRO A 136 -14.79 0.30 1.64
C PRO A 136 -14.28 1.05 0.41
N GLN A 137 -15.04 2.05 -0.02
CA GLN A 137 -14.61 2.97 -1.07
C GLN A 137 -13.28 3.62 -0.70
N GLY A 138 -12.44 3.85 -1.70
CA GLY A 138 -11.10 4.40 -1.51
C GLY A 138 -10.01 3.36 -1.22
N TYR A 139 -10.35 2.07 -1.17
CA TYR A 139 -9.34 1.02 -1.29
C TYR A 139 -8.99 0.83 -2.77
N VAL A 140 -7.70 0.72 -3.07
CA VAL A 140 -7.24 0.30 -4.39
C VAL A 140 -6.88 -1.17 -4.27
N THR A 141 -7.70 -2.03 -4.88
CA THR A 141 -7.35 -3.44 -5.02
C THR A 141 -6.81 -3.66 -6.43
N ASN A 142 -5.59 -4.13 -6.52
CA ASN A 142 -5.14 -4.83 -7.70
C ASN A 142 -4.98 -6.30 -7.30
N TYR A 143 -5.08 -7.23 -8.23
CA TYR A 143 -5.06 -8.68 -8.00
C TYR A 143 -3.95 -9.18 -7.05
N TYR A 144 -2.96 -8.34 -6.75
CA TYR A 144 -1.80 -8.66 -5.92
C TYR A 144 -1.51 -7.69 -4.77
N THR A 145 -2.13 -6.50 -4.73
CA THR A 145 -1.87 -5.52 -3.65
C THR A 145 -3.03 -4.55 -3.46
N SER A 146 -3.53 -4.46 -2.24
CA SER A 146 -4.49 -3.42 -1.84
C SER A 146 -3.74 -2.31 -1.10
N ILE A 147 -3.78 -1.09 -1.61
CA ILE A 147 -3.23 0.08 -0.91
C ILE A 147 -4.40 0.96 -0.48
N LYS A 148 -4.57 1.17 0.83
CA LYS A 148 -5.54 2.14 1.33
C LYS A 148 -5.13 3.53 0.85
N THR A 149 -6.02 4.25 0.17
CA THR A 149 -5.79 5.63 -0.30
C THR A 149 -5.41 6.60 0.83
N GLN A 150 -5.83 6.31 2.07
CA GLN A 150 -5.42 7.08 3.26
C GLN A 150 -3.90 7.10 3.48
N TYR A 151 -3.15 6.10 2.99
CA TYR A 151 -1.69 6.06 3.11
C TYR A 151 -0.95 6.78 1.97
N VAL A 152 -1.63 7.10 0.87
CA VAL A 152 -1.00 7.81 -0.26
C VAL A 152 -0.52 9.20 0.16
N ARG A 153 -1.32 9.93 0.94
CA ARG A 153 -0.96 11.27 1.45
C ARG A 153 0.28 11.23 2.36
N PRO A 154 0.32 10.44 3.46
CA PRO A 154 1.52 10.37 4.31
C PRO A 154 2.75 9.86 3.56
N ILE A 155 2.59 8.97 2.60
CA ILE A 155 3.67 8.51 1.72
C ILE A 155 4.22 9.68 0.87
N ALA A 156 3.35 10.46 0.24
CA ALA A 156 3.75 11.63 -0.54
C ALA A 156 4.44 12.70 0.33
N PHE A 157 3.93 12.98 1.54
CA PHE A 157 4.58 13.88 2.49
C PHE A 157 5.93 13.35 2.96
N GLY A 158 6.05 12.07 3.24
CA GLY A 158 7.31 11.42 3.60
C GLY A 158 8.36 11.56 2.50
N PHE A 159 7.97 11.35 1.26
CA PHE A 159 8.85 11.54 0.09
C PHE A 159 9.29 13.01 -0.04
N LEU A 160 8.36 13.96 0.08
CA LEU A 160 8.69 15.39 0.03
C LEU A 160 9.65 15.79 1.15
N ALA A 161 9.41 15.33 2.38
CA ALA A 161 10.30 15.58 3.51
C ALA A 161 11.70 15.01 3.26
N ALA A 162 11.81 13.78 2.69
CA ALA A 162 13.10 13.19 2.34
C ALA A 162 13.85 14.03 1.30
N VAL A 163 13.16 14.54 0.29
CA VAL A 163 13.76 15.46 -0.71
C VAL A 163 14.25 16.74 -0.03
N CYS A 164 13.46 17.37 0.84
CA CYS A 164 13.87 18.57 1.56
C CYS A 164 15.10 18.33 2.45
N ILE A 165 15.14 17.21 3.16
CA ILE A 165 16.32 16.83 4.00
C ILE A 165 17.56 16.68 3.13
N ASN A 166 17.44 16.05 1.96
CA ASN A 166 18.55 15.90 1.03
C ASN A 166 19.08 17.24 0.52
N VAL A 167 18.18 18.15 0.15
CA VAL A 167 18.57 19.51 -0.30
C VAL A 167 19.29 20.27 0.82
N LEU A 168 18.75 20.23 2.03
CA LEU A 168 19.38 20.88 3.18
C LEU A 168 20.75 20.28 3.51
N LEU A 169 20.90 18.96 3.45
CA LEU A 169 22.17 18.27 3.63
C LEU A 169 23.19 18.69 2.58
N MET A 170 22.79 18.75 1.31
CA MET A 170 23.66 19.22 0.21
C MET A 170 24.12 20.65 0.43
N LEU A 171 23.22 21.56 0.79
CA LEU A 171 23.55 22.95 1.07
C LEU A 171 24.52 23.06 2.26
N TYR A 172 24.26 22.36 3.36
CA TYR A 172 25.14 22.31 4.51
C TYR A 172 26.56 21.83 4.15
N LEU A 173 26.63 20.72 3.41
CA LEU A 173 27.93 20.17 2.99
C LEU A 173 28.68 21.09 2.03
N PHE A 174 27.95 21.79 1.15
CA PHE A 174 28.54 22.77 0.24
C PHE A 174 29.16 23.96 1.01
N VAL A 175 28.38 24.58 1.91
CA VAL A 175 28.83 25.70 2.74
C VAL A 175 30.05 25.29 3.61
N ARG A 176 29.96 24.15 4.26
CA ARG A 176 31.08 23.61 5.07
C ARG A 176 32.34 23.39 4.25
N ASN A 177 32.20 22.92 3.01
CA ASN A 177 33.34 22.68 2.13
C ASN A 177 33.94 24.01 1.61
N ALA A 178 33.10 25.00 1.29
CA ALA A 178 33.53 26.34 0.89
C ALA A 178 34.35 27.02 1.99
N HIS A 179 33.89 27.02 3.25
CA HIS A 179 34.65 27.55 4.38
C HIS A 179 35.98 26.84 4.64
N ARG A 180 36.06 25.53 4.36
CA ARG A 180 37.33 24.80 4.47
C ARG A 180 38.33 25.20 3.38
N ILE A 181 37.87 25.52 2.19
CA ILE A 181 38.71 25.97 1.08
C ILE A 181 39.22 27.39 1.39
N GLU A 182 38.33 28.28 1.83
CA GLU A 182 38.66 29.66 2.22
C GLU A 182 39.78 29.70 3.29
N LYS A 183 39.61 28.93 4.39
CA LYS A 183 40.65 28.80 5.44
C LYS A 183 41.97 28.21 4.95
N ALA A 184 41.96 27.41 3.88
CA ALA A 184 43.19 26.83 3.34
C ALA A 184 43.91 27.76 2.36
N MET A 185 43.26 28.83 1.91
CA MET A 185 43.81 29.86 1.01
C MET A 185 44.27 31.13 1.76
N GLU A 186 43.92 31.26 3.03
CA GLU A 186 44.49 32.34 3.86
C GLU A 186 46.00 32.10 4.07
N PRO A 187 46.86 33.11 3.81
CA PRO A 187 48.32 32.99 3.84
C PRO A 187 48.91 32.71 5.23
#